data_b9d55fe42db677edf40df44392451c72
#
_entry.id   b9d55fe42db677edf40df44392451c72
#
_cell.length_a   1.000
_cell.length_b   1.000
_cell.length_c   1.000
_cell.angle_alpha   90.00
_cell.angle_beta   90.00
_cell.angle_gamma   90.00
#
_symmetry.space_group_name_H-M   'P 1'
#
loop_
_entity.id
_entity.type
_entity.pdbx_description
1 polymer ?
#
loop_
_entity_poly.entity_id
_entity_poly.type
_entity_poly.pdbx_seq_one_letter_code
_entity_poly.pdbx_strand_id
1 'polypeptide(L)'
;MNIETARFNMIEQQIRPWEVLDQAVLGLLATVRREDFVPPALRALAFVDTQVPLVSGDAHGGTGHGAAVAAGACMLEPKVEARLLQELQVQRHERVLEIGTGSGFMAALLAHRAMQVVTLECRPALARMARENLSRSGIVNVKVLDVSVADGARGLPTEAPFDVIALSGSVAEVPRALLQQLKTGGRLAAVVGEEPVMRAKLYTRVGEAAWSEVDLFDTVAPRLDGFAEPSRFHF
;
A
#
# COMPACT_ATOMS: atom_id res chain seq x y z
N MET A 1 7.01 -26.78 -4.07
CA MET A 1 5.80 -26.01 -4.45
C MET A 1 6.02 -25.46 -5.87
N ASN A 2 5.08 -25.66 -6.78
CA ASN A 2 5.12 -25.02 -8.09
C ASN A 2 4.63 -23.56 -7.92
N ILE A 3 5.53 -22.61 -8.10
CA ILE A 3 5.28 -21.18 -7.87
C ILE A 3 4.20 -20.65 -8.84
N GLU A 4 4.25 -21.05 -10.09
CA GLU A 4 3.26 -20.60 -11.11
C GLU A 4 1.85 -21.09 -10.75
N THR A 5 1.73 -22.34 -10.33
CA THR A 5 0.45 -22.90 -9.87
C THR A 5 -0.03 -22.18 -8.59
N ALA A 6 0.87 -21.90 -7.65
CA ALA A 6 0.50 -21.19 -6.43
C ALA A 6 0.01 -19.75 -6.72
N ARG A 7 0.69 -19.03 -7.61
CA ARG A 7 0.29 -17.69 -8.05
C ARG A 7 -1.06 -17.73 -8.78
N PHE A 8 -1.24 -18.66 -9.68
CA PHE A 8 -2.52 -18.85 -10.39
C PHE A 8 -3.66 -19.12 -9.39
N ASN A 9 -3.46 -20.03 -8.44
CA ASN A 9 -4.48 -20.34 -7.43
C ASN A 9 -4.79 -19.14 -6.53
N MET A 10 -3.79 -18.34 -6.13
CA MET A 10 -3.99 -17.10 -5.39
C MET A 10 -4.90 -16.14 -6.16
N ILE A 11 -4.64 -15.94 -7.46
CA ILE A 11 -5.44 -15.04 -8.30
C ILE A 11 -6.88 -15.55 -8.43
N GLU A 12 -7.07 -16.82 -8.78
CA GLU A 12 -8.38 -17.36 -9.10
C GLU A 12 -9.23 -17.66 -7.85
N GLN A 13 -8.61 -18.07 -6.74
CA GLN A 13 -9.34 -18.55 -5.57
C GLN A 13 -9.39 -17.56 -4.40
N GLN A 14 -8.50 -16.58 -4.36
CA GLN A 14 -8.44 -15.60 -3.26
C GLN A 14 -8.75 -14.18 -3.74
N ILE A 15 -8.22 -13.74 -4.88
CA ILE A 15 -8.32 -12.36 -5.35
C ILE A 15 -9.60 -12.15 -6.17
N ARG A 16 -9.87 -12.99 -7.15
CA ARG A 16 -11.04 -12.89 -8.02
C ARG A 16 -12.37 -12.95 -7.25
N PRO A 17 -12.57 -13.85 -6.25
CA PRO A 17 -13.78 -13.87 -5.42
C PRO A 17 -13.99 -12.61 -4.58
N TRP A 18 -12.96 -11.80 -4.40
CA TRP A 18 -13.01 -10.49 -3.72
C TRP A 18 -13.37 -9.35 -4.66
N GLU A 19 -14.09 -9.64 -5.75
CA GLU A 19 -14.56 -8.69 -6.75
C GLU A 19 -13.43 -7.94 -7.47
N VAL A 20 -12.24 -8.52 -7.58
CA VAL A 20 -11.18 -8.01 -8.46
C VAL A 20 -11.42 -8.61 -9.84
N LEU A 21 -12.06 -7.83 -10.71
CA LEU A 21 -12.50 -8.26 -12.03
C LEU A 21 -11.77 -7.58 -13.19
N ASP A 22 -11.01 -6.52 -12.92
CA ASP A 22 -10.19 -5.83 -13.91
C ASP A 22 -9.09 -6.77 -14.44
N GLN A 23 -9.21 -7.14 -15.72
CA GLN A 23 -8.27 -8.05 -16.38
C GLN A 23 -6.84 -7.50 -16.42
N ALA A 24 -6.68 -6.19 -16.45
CA ALA A 24 -5.35 -5.58 -16.43
C ALA A 24 -4.70 -5.70 -15.02
N VAL A 25 -5.49 -5.60 -13.95
CA VAL A 25 -5.01 -5.85 -12.58
C VAL A 25 -4.67 -7.32 -12.39
N LEU A 26 -5.53 -8.24 -12.81
CA LEU A 26 -5.28 -9.70 -12.73
C LEU A 26 -4.06 -10.12 -13.54
N GLY A 27 -3.90 -9.58 -14.76
CA GLY A 27 -2.73 -9.81 -15.59
C GLY A 27 -1.44 -9.26 -14.98
N LEU A 28 -1.54 -8.13 -14.29
CA LEU A 28 -0.40 -7.54 -13.57
C LEU A 28 0.05 -8.40 -12.40
N LEU A 29 -0.89 -8.92 -11.60
CA LEU A 29 -0.61 -9.85 -10.50
C LEU A 29 -0.02 -11.18 -10.96
N ALA A 30 -0.32 -11.60 -12.19
CA ALA A 30 0.32 -12.75 -12.79
C ALA A 30 1.77 -12.48 -13.24
N THR A 31 2.08 -11.22 -13.58
CA THR A 31 3.38 -10.80 -14.13
C THR A 31 4.34 -10.32 -13.05
N VAL A 32 3.88 -9.47 -12.12
CA VAL A 32 4.70 -8.94 -11.01
C VAL A 32 4.81 -10.02 -9.94
N ARG A 33 6.01 -10.51 -9.76
CA ARG A 33 6.31 -11.67 -8.90
C ARG A 33 6.32 -11.27 -7.43
N ARG A 34 5.17 -11.38 -6.74
CA ARG A 34 5.02 -11.02 -5.32
C ARG A 34 6.07 -11.69 -4.43
N GLU A 35 6.46 -12.93 -4.75
CA GLU A 35 7.45 -13.70 -4.02
C GLU A 35 8.87 -13.10 -4.07
N ASP A 36 9.14 -12.16 -4.97
CA ASP A 36 10.41 -11.45 -5.05
C ASP A 36 10.46 -10.21 -4.14
N PHE A 37 9.31 -9.83 -3.56
CA PHE A 37 9.15 -8.74 -2.61
C PHE A 37 9.00 -9.21 -1.16
N VAL A 38 8.90 -10.50 -0.93
CA VAL A 38 8.79 -11.13 0.39
C VAL A 38 10.19 -11.53 0.89
N PRO A 39 10.48 -11.41 2.20
CA PRO A 39 11.73 -11.93 2.78
C PRO A 39 11.94 -13.40 2.41
N PRO A 40 13.17 -13.83 2.06
CA PRO A 40 13.43 -15.18 1.56
C PRO A 40 12.90 -16.31 2.46
N ALA A 41 12.98 -16.15 3.77
CA ALA A 41 12.48 -17.12 4.74
C ALA A 41 10.93 -17.26 4.73
N LEU A 42 10.22 -16.26 4.25
CA LEU A 42 8.75 -16.19 4.23
C LEU A 42 8.17 -16.32 2.81
N ARG A 43 9.00 -16.68 1.84
CA ARG A 43 8.62 -16.72 0.41
C ARG A 43 7.38 -17.56 0.12
N ALA A 44 7.13 -18.61 0.89
CA ALA A 44 5.93 -19.42 0.76
C ALA A 44 4.64 -18.68 1.11
N LEU A 45 4.71 -17.64 1.96
CA LEU A 45 3.56 -16.82 2.36
C LEU A 45 3.14 -15.82 1.27
N ALA A 46 3.94 -15.62 0.24
CA ALA A 46 3.63 -14.70 -0.86
C ALA A 46 2.28 -15.01 -1.55
N PHE A 47 1.83 -16.27 -1.48
CA PHE A 47 0.61 -16.75 -2.15
C PHE A 47 -0.53 -17.07 -1.19
N VAL A 48 -0.36 -16.75 0.10
CA VAL A 48 -1.37 -16.96 1.14
C VAL A 48 -2.10 -15.64 1.41
N ASP A 49 -3.40 -15.71 1.63
CA ASP A 49 -4.24 -14.56 1.98
C ASP A 49 -3.99 -14.12 3.44
N THR A 50 -2.82 -13.56 3.66
CA THR A 50 -2.35 -13.07 4.97
C THR A 50 -1.39 -11.91 4.81
N GLN A 51 -1.25 -11.11 5.86
CA GLN A 51 -0.19 -10.12 5.97
C GLN A 51 1.17 -10.82 6.13
N VAL A 52 2.19 -10.35 5.41
CA VAL A 52 3.52 -10.96 5.44
C VAL A 52 4.51 -10.03 6.13
N PRO A 53 5.10 -10.43 7.28
CA PRO A 53 6.11 -9.64 7.97
C PRO A 53 7.33 -9.35 7.08
N LEU A 54 7.84 -8.11 7.15
CA LEU A 54 9.02 -7.66 6.40
C LEU A 54 10.30 -7.61 7.26
N VAL A 55 10.15 -7.65 8.59
CA VAL A 55 11.24 -7.66 9.55
C VAL A 55 11.13 -8.87 10.46
N SER A 56 12.27 -9.41 10.88
CA SER A 56 12.30 -10.46 11.90
C SER A 56 11.90 -9.87 13.25
N GLY A 57 11.13 -10.60 14.06
CA GLY A 57 10.48 -10.13 15.28
C GLY A 57 11.36 -9.61 16.43
N ASP A 58 12.67 -9.47 16.25
CA ASP A 58 13.62 -9.16 17.34
C ASP A 58 13.77 -7.64 17.62
N ALA A 59 13.24 -6.77 16.76
CA ALA A 59 13.46 -5.34 16.89
C ALA A 59 12.69 -4.66 18.05
N HIS A 60 11.70 -5.32 18.67
CA HIS A 60 10.86 -4.76 19.75
C HIS A 60 10.48 -5.78 20.84
N GLY A 61 11.29 -6.82 21.05
CA GLY A 61 11.13 -7.73 22.21
C GLY A 61 9.95 -8.70 22.13
N GLY A 62 9.24 -8.77 20.99
CA GLY A 62 8.19 -9.75 20.72
C GLY A 62 8.68 -10.80 19.73
N THR A 63 8.62 -12.07 20.13
CA THR A 63 8.92 -13.18 19.22
C THR A 63 7.66 -13.62 18.50
N GLY A 64 7.62 -13.44 17.17
CA GLY A 64 6.58 -14.04 16.34
C GLY A 64 6.00 -13.15 15.24
N HIS A 65 5.25 -13.79 14.35
CA HIS A 65 4.55 -13.20 13.21
C HIS A 65 3.67 -11.99 13.62
N GLY A 66 2.91 -12.14 14.72
CA GLY A 66 2.01 -11.09 15.21
C GLY A 66 2.70 -9.81 15.67
N ALA A 67 3.91 -9.88 16.26
CA ALA A 67 4.63 -8.70 16.72
C ALA A 67 5.15 -7.84 15.56
N ALA A 68 5.63 -8.46 14.48
CA ALA A 68 6.09 -7.74 13.28
C ALA A 68 4.92 -7.08 12.53
N VAL A 69 3.77 -7.74 12.47
CA VAL A 69 2.53 -7.18 11.90
C VAL A 69 2.03 -6.02 12.76
N ALA A 70 1.97 -6.18 14.08
CA ALA A 70 1.59 -5.13 15.01
C ALA A 70 2.50 -3.89 14.95
N ALA A 71 3.79 -4.09 14.58
CA ALA A 71 4.71 -2.98 14.33
C ALA A 71 4.53 -2.30 12.96
N GLY A 72 3.53 -2.69 12.16
CA GLY A 72 3.24 -2.11 10.86
C GLY A 72 4.28 -2.42 9.77
N ALA A 73 5.21 -3.34 10.01
CA ALA A 73 6.25 -3.74 9.05
C ALA A 73 5.85 -4.99 8.30
N CYS A 74 4.79 -4.94 7.53
CA CYS A 74 4.30 -6.09 6.75
C CYS A 74 3.78 -5.66 5.38
N MET A 75 3.69 -6.62 4.45
CA MET A 75 2.88 -6.50 3.25
C MET A 75 1.42 -6.78 3.60
N LEU A 76 0.51 -6.08 2.98
CA LEU A 76 -0.93 -6.35 3.11
C LEU A 76 -1.31 -7.68 2.45
N GLU A 77 -2.51 -8.17 2.72
CA GLU A 77 -3.07 -9.33 2.03
C GLU A 77 -3.13 -9.09 0.52
N PRO A 78 -2.82 -10.10 -0.32
CA PRO A 78 -2.84 -9.93 -1.78
C PRO A 78 -4.16 -9.41 -2.34
N LYS A 79 -5.29 -9.83 -1.77
CA LYS A 79 -6.62 -9.38 -2.16
C LYS A 79 -6.87 -7.91 -1.86
N VAL A 80 -6.34 -7.40 -0.72
CA VAL A 80 -6.48 -5.99 -0.32
C VAL A 80 -5.67 -5.09 -1.27
N GLU A 81 -4.40 -5.45 -1.55
CA GLU A 81 -3.56 -4.71 -2.49
C GLU A 81 -4.18 -4.70 -3.90
N ALA A 82 -4.67 -5.85 -4.36
CA ALA A 82 -5.31 -5.98 -5.67
C ALA A 82 -6.59 -5.14 -5.79
N ARG A 83 -7.44 -5.15 -4.74
CA ARG A 83 -8.69 -4.38 -4.73
C ARG A 83 -8.40 -2.88 -4.68
N LEU A 84 -7.47 -2.43 -3.84
CA LEU A 84 -7.07 -1.01 -3.82
C LEU A 84 -6.51 -0.55 -5.16
N LEU A 85 -5.69 -1.36 -5.82
CA LEU A 85 -5.16 -1.05 -7.14
C LEU A 85 -6.26 -0.93 -8.20
N GLN A 86 -7.27 -1.83 -8.17
CA GLN A 86 -8.43 -1.76 -9.06
C GLN A 86 -9.22 -0.48 -8.86
N GLU A 87 -9.54 -0.11 -7.62
CA GLU A 87 -10.34 1.07 -7.30
C GLU A 87 -9.60 2.38 -7.64
N LEU A 88 -8.28 2.37 -7.55
CA LEU A 88 -7.44 3.51 -7.96
C LEU A 88 -7.45 3.74 -9.47
N GLN A 89 -7.75 2.77 -10.33
CA GLN A 89 -7.86 2.89 -11.80
C GLN A 89 -6.71 3.70 -12.44
N VAL A 90 -5.49 3.48 -12.00
CA VAL A 90 -4.30 4.25 -12.40
C VAL A 90 -4.10 4.22 -13.92
N GLN A 91 -3.83 5.38 -14.53
CA GLN A 91 -3.62 5.56 -15.96
C GLN A 91 -2.14 5.83 -16.28
N ARG A 92 -1.71 5.46 -17.50
CA ARG A 92 -0.30 5.52 -17.92
C ARG A 92 0.33 6.92 -17.93
N HIS A 93 -0.48 7.97 -17.94
CA HIS A 93 -0.02 9.36 -17.92
C HIS A 93 0.02 9.98 -16.51
N GLU A 94 -0.41 9.23 -15.49
CA GLU A 94 -0.61 9.74 -14.14
C GLU A 94 0.65 9.66 -13.29
N ARG A 95 0.75 10.61 -12.36
CA ARG A 95 1.76 10.65 -11.29
C ARG A 95 1.13 10.19 -9.99
N VAL A 96 1.78 9.22 -9.36
CA VAL A 96 1.30 8.59 -8.14
C VAL A 96 2.22 8.92 -6.97
N LEU A 97 1.63 9.25 -5.83
CA LEU A 97 2.29 9.24 -4.52
C LEU A 97 1.84 8.02 -3.74
N GLU A 98 2.76 7.24 -3.21
CA GLU A 98 2.50 6.20 -2.23
C GLU A 98 3.11 6.58 -0.89
N ILE A 99 2.43 6.26 0.22
CA ILE A 99 2.94 6.41 1.57
C ILE A 99 2.90 5.05 2.27
N GLY A 100 4.07 4.61 2.77
CA GLY A 100 4.27 3.28 3.31
C GLY A 100 4.78 2.30 2.26
N THR A 101 5.99 2.52 1.75
CA THR A 101 6.62 1.71 0.68
C THR A 101 6.74 0.23 1.06
N GLY A 102 7.07 -0.07 2.32
CA GLY A 102 7.30 -1.44 2.78
C GLY A 102 8.34 -2.18 1.94
N SER A 103 7.93 -3.28 1.32
CA SER A 103 8.78 -4.08 0.42
C SER A 103 8.92 -3.49 -1.00
N GLY A 104 8.10 -2.49 -1.35
CA GLY A 104 7.99 -1.93 -2.69
C GLY A 104 7.03 -2.67 -3.62
N PHE A 105 6.23 -3.62 -3.14
CA PHE A 105 5.34 -4.40 -4.00
C PHE A 105 4.20 -3.56 -4.56
N MET A 106 3.49 -2.77 -3.72
CA MET A 106 2.43 -1.89 -4.21
C MET A 106 3.01 -0.81 -5.14
N ALA A 107 4.18 -0.24 -4.81
CA ALA A 107 4.90 0.68 -5.71
C ALA A 107 5.18 0.05 -7.09
N ALA A 108 5.55 -1.24 -7.11
CA ALA A 108 5.77 -1.99 -8.35
C ALA A 108 4.49 -2.13 -9.18
N LEU A 109 3.39 -2.49 -8.54
CA LEU A 109 2.08 -2.61 -9.19
C LEU A 109 1.62 -1.25 -9.77
N LEU A 110 1.75 -0.18 -8.99
CA LEU A 110 1.43 1.19 -9.42
C LEU A 110 2.31 1.62 -10.60
N ALA A 111 3.61 1.31 -10.57
CA ALA A 111 4.57 1.69 -11.60
C ALA A 111 4.26 1.10 -12.98
N HIS A 112 3.71 -0.10 -13.03
CA HIS A 112 3.29 -0.71 -14.30
C HIS A 112 2.08 -0.01 -14.94
N ARG A 113 1.35 0.78 -14.15
CA ARG A 113 0.15 1.51 -14.59
C ARG A 113 0.40 3.00 -14.76
N ALA A 114 1.33 3.59 -14.00
CA ALA A 114 1.59 5.01 -13.92
C ALA A 114 2.73 5.47 -14.84
N MET A 115 2.78 6.78 -15.09
CA MET A 115 3.95 7.42 -15.69
C MET A 115 5.12 7.43 -14.70
N GLN A 116 4.86 7.76 -13.45
CA GLN A 116 5.85 7.85 -12.37
C GLN A 116 5.19 7.58 -11.02
N VAL A 117 5.91 6.87 -10.16
CA VAL A 117 5.55 6.68 -8.76
C VAL A 117 6.63 7.31 -7.88
N VAL A 118 6.21 8.12 -6.91
CA VAL A 118 7.05 8.53 -5.78
C VAL A 118 6.50 7.81 -4.56
N THR A 119 7.33 7.12 -3.81
CA THR A 119 6.92 6.40 -2.61
C THR A 119 7.76 6.81 -1.41
N LEU A 120 7.08 7.02 -0.27
CA LEU A 120 7.67 7.49 0.97
C LEU A 120 7.77 6.36 1.99
N GLU A 121 8.97 6.19 2.57
CA GLU A 121 9.22 5.22 3.63
C GLU A 121 9.98 5.89 4.78
N CYS A 122 9.47 5.73 6.01
CA CYS A 122 10.10 6.30 7.20
C CYS A 122 11.07 5.34 7.90
N ARG A 123 11.10 4.08 7.50
CA ARG A 123 12.01 3.05 8.03
C ARG A 123 13.14 2.78 7.04
N PRO A 124 14.38 3.25 7.31
CA PRO A 124 15.49 3.16 6.34
C PRO A 124 15.80 1.74 5.85
N ALA A 125 15.57 0.73 6.70
CA ALA A 125 15.76 -0.67 6.33
C ALA A 125 14.76 -1.12 5.26
N LEU A 126 13.47 -0.72 5.38
CA LEU A 126 12.43 -1.02 4.40
C LEU A 126 12.65 -0.24 3.10
N ALA A 127 13.02 1.05 3.19
CA ALA A 127 13.33 1.84 2.01
C ALA A 127 14.48 1.23 1.18
N ARG A 128 15.51 0.68 1.85
CA ARG A 128 16.59 -0.05 1.20
C ARG A 128 16.09 -1.33 0.54
N MET A 129 15.33 -2.14 1.27
CA MET A 129 14.69 -3.36 0.76
C MET A 129 13.85 -3.07 -0.50
N ALA A 130 13.01 -2.03 -0.45
CA ALA A 130 12.19 -1.63 -1.58
C ALA A 130 13.02 -1.27 -2.81
N ARG A 131 14.07 -0.46 -2.65
CA ARG A 131 14.99 -0.11 -3.76
C ARG A 131 15.63 -1.33 -4.38
N GLU A 132 16.10 -2.27 -3.55
CA GLU A 132 16.70 -3.53 -4.00
C GLU A 132 15.69 -4.39 -4.76
N ASN A 133 14.47 -4.54 -4.24
CA ASN A 133 13.40 -5.32 -4.86
C ASN A 133 12.97 -4.72 -6.20
N LEU A 134 12.73 -3.41 -6.25
CA LEU A 134 12.32 -2.68 -7.46
C LEU A 134 13.42 -2.76 -8.54
N SER A 135 14.69 -2.54 -8.17
CA SER A 135 15.83 -2.66 -9.08
C SER A 135 15.95 -4.07 -9.66
N ARG A 136 15.84 -5.09 -8.80
CA ARG A 136 15.91 -6.50 -9.20
C ARG A 136 14.75 -6.89 -10.13
N SER A 137 13.59 -6.26 -9.97
CA SER A 137 12.42 -6.46 -10.81
C SER A 137 12.43 -5.60 -12.09
N GLY A 138 13.50 -4.81 -12.34
CA GLY A 138 13.64 -3.98 -13.53
C GLY A 138 12.71 -2.76 -13.57
N ILE A 139 12.17 -2.33 -12.43
CA ILE A 139 11.25 -1.20 -12.35
C ILE A 139 12.06 0.09 -12.19
N VAL A 140 11.92 1.01 -13.15
CA VAL A 140 12.77 2.20 -13.25
C VAL A 140 12.03 3.53 -13.02
N ASN A 141 10.70 3.52 -13.04
CA ASN A 141 9.86 4.71 -12.89
C ASN A 141 9.33 4.91 -11.45
N VAL A 142 10.00 4.31 -10.47
CA VAL A 142 9.71 4.48 -9.04
C VAL A 142 10.86 5.21 -8.35
N LYS A 143 10.54 6.26 -7.61
CA LYS A 143 11.46 7.00 -6.75
C LYS A 143 11.12 6.71 -5.29
N VAL A 144 11.97 5.98 -4.59
CA VAL A 144 11.83 5.70 -3.15
C VAL A 144 12.55 6.78 -2.34
N LEU A 145 11.81 7.49 -1.51
CA LEU A 145 12.34 8.55 -0.63
C LEU A 145 12.35 8.08 0.82
N ASP A 146 13.52 8.18 1.47
CA ASP A 146 13.64 8.07 2.92
C ASP A 146 13.14 9.38 3.52
N VAL A 147 12.16 9.32 4.40
CA VAL A 147 11.56 10.50 5.04
C VAL A 147 11.53 10.31 6.55
N SER A 148 11.43 11.41 7.30
CA SER A 148 11.10 11.29 8.71
C SER A 148 9.65 10.80 8.88
N VAL A 149 9.32 10.23 10.04
CA VAL A 149 7.95 9.79 10.37
C VAL A 149 6.96 10.94 10.19
N ALA A 150 7.29 12.14 10.67
CA ALA A 150 6.43 13.31 10.54
C ALA A 150 6.28 13.79 9.08
N ASP A 151 7.33 13.71 8.28
CA ASP A 151 7.28 14.12 6.87
C ASP A 151 6.52 13.09 6.03
N GLY A 152 6.63 11.79 6.35
CA GLY A 152 5.85 10.74 5.70
C GLY A 152 4.34 10.99 5.80
N ALA A 153 3.85 11.33 6.98
CA ALA A 153 2.43 11.63 7.20
C ALA A 153 1.96 12.94 6.51
N ARG A 154 2.88 13.86 6.19
CA ARG A 154 2.56 15.10 5.44
C ARG A 154 2.45 14.88 3.95
N GLY A 155 2.89 13.75 3.44
CA GLY A 155 3.00 13.52 2.01
C GLY A 155 4.18 14.26 1.37
N LEU A 156 4.00 14.74 0.15
CA LEU A 156 5.07 15.41 -0.61
C LEU A 156 4.55 16.70 -1.27
N PRO A 157 4.26 17.75 -0.47
CA PRO A 157 3.68 18.99 -0.98
C PRO A 157 4.57 19.70 -2.00
N THR A 158 5.90 19.49 -1.96
CA THR A 158 6.85 20.09 -2.89
C THR A 158 6.77 19.52 -4.31
N GLU A 159 6.22 18.32 -4.48
CA GLU A 159 6.01 17.67 -5.78
C GLU A 159 4.51 17.57 -6.16
N ALA A 160 3.61 18.04 -5.30
CA ALA A 160 2.17 18.10 -5.59
C ALA A 160 1.87 19.07 -6.77
N PRO A 161 0.72 18.89 -7.47
CA PRO A 161 -0.32 17.92 -7.20
C PRO A 161 -0.11 16.56 -7.88
N PHE A 162 -0.72 15.51 -7.31
CA PHE A 162 -0.72 14.13 -7.80
C PHE A 162 -2.08 13.76 -8.40
N ASP A 163 -2.06 12.85 -9.36
CA ASP A 163 -3.28 12.26 -9.92
C ASP A 163 -3.85 11.19 -8.97
N VAL A 164 -2.95 10.45 -8.30
CA VAL A 164 -3.30 9.37 -7.39
C VAL A 164 -2.44 9.43 -6.14
N ILE A 165 -3.06 9.15 -4.98
CA ILE A 165 -2.36 8.91 -3.73
C ILE A 165 -2.81 7.54 -3.18
N ALA A 166 -1.86 6.70 -2.79
CA ALA A 166 -2.11 5.41 -2.15
C ALA A 166 -1.52 5.40 -0.74
N LEU A 167 -2.32 5.07 0.28
CA LEU A 167 -1.82 4.78 1.62
C LEU A 167 -1.72 3.27 1.77
N SER A 168 -0.51 2.74 1.83
CA SER A 168 -0.22 1.30 1.92
C SER A 168 -0.22 0.81 3.38
N GLY A 169 -1.24 1.19 4.12
CA GLY A 169 -1.52 0.87 5.51
C GLY A 169 -2.77 1.61 5.98
N SER A 170 -3.06 1.58 7.29
CA SER A 170 -4.22 2.26 7.83
C SER A 170 -3.90 3.61 8.48
N VAL A 171 -4.90 4.47 8.51
CA VAL A 171 -4.91 5.72 9.24
C VAL A 171 -6.21 5.83 10.04
N ALA A 172 -6.22 6.56 11.16
CA ALA A 172 -7.47 6.81 11.88
C ALA A 172 -8.40 7.71 11.05
N GLU A 173 -7.82 8.71 10.39
CA GLU A 173 -8.48 9.66 9.51
C GLU A 173 -7.49 10.10 8.42
N VAL A 174 -7.97 10.32 7.20
CA VAL A 174 -7.12 10.85 6.13
C VAL A 174 -6.90 12.35 6.33
N PRO A 175 -5.63 12.80 6.50
CA PRO A 175 -5.35 14.21 6.70
C PRO A 175 -5.81 15.05 5.49
N ARG A 176 -6.51 16.15 5.76
CA ARG A 176 -6.94 17.10 4.71
C ARG A 176 -5.75 17.61 3.87
N ALA A 177 -4.58 17.75 4.49
CA ALA A 177 -3.36 18.16 3.80
C ALA A 177 -2.92 17.19 2.69
N LEU A 178 -3.21 15.89 2.82
CA LEU A 178 -2.98 14.90 1.75
C LEU A 178 -4.03 15.04 0.64
N LEU A 179 -5.30 15.21 1.01
CA LEU A 179 -6.38 15.40 0.02
C LEU A 179 -6.16 16.67 -0.82
N GLN A 180 -5.56 17.70 -0.25
CA GLN A 180 -5.19 18.93 -0.97
C GLN A 180 -4.05 18.72 -1.98
N GLN A 181 -3.25 17.66 -1.84
CA GLN A 181 -2.20 17.30 -2.78
C GLN A 181 -2.72 16.55 -4.02
N LEU A 182 -4.01 16.23 -4.09
CA LEU A 182 -4.63 15.70 -5.29
C LEU A 182 -4.90 16.79 -6.32
N LYS A 183 -4.80 16.44 -7.59
CA LYS A 183 -5.42 17.23 -8.68
C LYS A 183 -6.94 17.20 -8.56
N THR A 184 -7.65 18.13 -9.16
CA THR A 184 -9.10 17.99 -9.39
C THR A 184 -9.34 16.75 -10.25
N GLY A 185 -10.25 15.88 -9.84
CA GLY A 185 -10.45 14.56 -10.43
C GLY A 185 -9.45 13.48 -9.95
N GLY A 186 -8.42 13.87 -9.18
CA GLY A 186 -7.49 12.93 -8.55
C GLY A 186 -8.13 12.20 -7.38
N ARG A 187 -7.58 11.01 -7.05
CA ARG A 187 -8.15 10.11 -6.04
C ARG A 187 -7.11 9.59 -5.06
N LEU A 188 -7.57 9.31 -3.84
CA LEU A 188 -6.77 8.72 -2.77
C LEU A 188 -7.48 7.48 -2.26
N ALA A 189 -6.76 6.36 -2.16
CA ALA A 189 -7.24 5.16 -1.46
C ALA A 189 -6.48 4.96 -0.15
N ALA A 190 -7.23 4.62 0.91
CA ALA A 190 -6.70 4.35 2.24
C ALA A 190 -7.58 3.34 2.99
N VAL A 191 -6.99 2.61 3.93
CA VAL A 191 -7.73 1.91 4.98
C VAL A 191 -7.90 2.87 6.17
N VAL A 192 -9.14 3.14 6.57
CA VAL A 192 -9.48 4.18 7.56
C VAL A 192 -10.27 3.58 8.72
N GLY A 193 -9.96 4.01 9.92
CA GLY A 193 -10.67 3.60 11.14
C GLY A 193 -9.74 3.06 12.21
N GLU A 194 -10.32 2.42 13.21
CA GLU A 194 -9.62 1.74 14.31
C GLU A 194 -10.08 0.29 14.42
N GLU A 195 -9.17 -0.58 14.83
CA GLU A 195 -9.54 -1.96 15.13
C GLU A 195 -10.67 -2.04 16.18
N PRO A 196 -11.61 -2.96 16.02
CA PRO A 196 -11.69 -4.01 15.00
C PRO A 196 -12.43 -3.59 13.71
N VAL A 197 -12.78 -2.31 13.54
CA VAL A 197 -13.62 -1.82 12.44
C VAL A 197 -12.85 -0.80 11.62
N MET A 198 -12.28 -1.25 10.50
CA MET A 198 -11.65 -0.39 9.50
C MET A 198 -12.27 -0.62 8.13
N ARG A 199 -12.23 0.40 7.28
CA ARG A 199 -12.75 0.34 5.91
C ARG A 199 -11.72 0.85 4.92
N ALA A 200 -11.59 0.16 3.81
CA ALA A 200 -10.96 0.72 2.64
C ALA A 200 -11.89 1.78 2.05
N LYS A 201 -11.37 2.97 1.78
CA LYS A 201 -12.11 4.13 1.28
C LYS A 201 -11.42 4.73 0.08
N LEU A 202 -12.22 5.28 -0.83
CA LEU A 202 -11.75 6.07 -1.96
C LEU A 202 -12.23 7.50 -1.82
N TYR A 203 -11.30 8.44 -1.82
CA TYR A 203 -11.55 9.87 -1.84
C TYR A 203 -11.28 10.41 -3.23
N THR A 204 -12.19 11.19 -3.81
CA THR A 204 -12.00 11.84 -5.10
C THR A 204 -12.14 13.35 -4.94
N ARG A 205 -11.14 14.12 -5.38
CA ARG A 205 -11.23 15.58 -5.36
C ARG A 205 -12.16 16.06 -6.47
N VAL A 206 -13.33 16.58 -6.08
CA VAL A 206 -14.38 17.04 -7.01
C VAL A 206 -14.36 18.56 -7.22
N GLY A 207 -13.57 19.30 -6.44
CA GLY A 207 -13.45 20.76 -6.55
C GLY A 207 -12.24 21.29 -5.79
N GLU A 208 -12.10 22.60 -5.69
CA GLU A 208 -10.96 23.25 -5.06
C GLU A 208 -10.79 22.84 -3.58
N ALA A 209 -11.90 22.78 -2.84
CA ALA A 209 -11.93 22.39 -1.43
C ALA A 209 -13.04 21.35 -1.15
N ALA A 210 -13.37 20.51 -2.14
CA ALA A 210 -14.44 19.53 -2.06
C ALA A 210 -13.93 18.14 -2.49
N TRP A 211 -14.29 17.13 -1.71
CA TRP A 211 -13.97 15.72 -1.96
C TRP A 211 -15.22 14.88 -1.78
N SER A 212 -15.40 13.88 -2.63
CA SER A 212 -16.33 12.76 -2.40
C SER A 212 -15.59 11.64 -1.70
N GLU A 213 -16.31 10.88 -0.89
CA GLU A 213 -15.81 9.73 -0.16
C GLU A 213 -16.73 8.54 -0.44
N VAL A 214 -16.14 7.36 -0.69
CA VAL A 214 -16.85 6.11 -0.94
C VAL A 214 -16.22 5.01 -0.09
N ASP A 215 -17.05 4.30 0.67
CA ASP A 215 -16.66 3.07 1.36
C ASP A 215 -16.57 1.93 0.34
N LEU A 216 -15.44 1.22 0.31
CA LEU A 216 -15.19 0.16 -0.67
C LEU A 216 -15.48 -1.23 -0.08
N PHE A 217 -14.79 -1.58 1.00
CA PHE A 217 -14.91 -2.87 1.69
C PHE A 217 -14.34 -2.80 3.10
N ASP A 218 -14.79 -3.72 3.95
CA ASP A 218 -14.27 -3.85 5.32
C ASP A 218 -12.94 -4.64 5.30
N THR A 219 -11.95 -4.14 6.03
CA THR A 219 -10.64 -4.79 6.18
C THR A 219 -9.93 -4.23 7.40
N VAL A 220 -8.83 -4.87 7.81
CA VAL A 220 -7.94 -4.36 8.86
C VAL A 220 -6.54 -4.29 8.28
N ALA A 221 -5.86 -3.16 8.45
CA ALA A 221 -4.49 -2.98 8.02
C ALA A 221 -3.64 -2.35 9.14
N PRO A 222 -2.33 -2.64 9.20
CA PRO A 222 -1.44 -2.03 10.16
C PRO A 222 -1.40 -0.51 10.01
N ARG A 223 -1.25 0.18 11.14
CA ARG A 223 -1.19 1.64 11.19
C ARG A 223 0.07 2.16 10.51
N LEU A 224 -0.07 3.17 9.69
CA LEU A 224 1.06 3.96 9.19
C LEU A 224 1.62 4.86 10.28
N ASP A 225 2.95 4.91 10.38
CA ASP A 225 3.62 5.74 11.36
C ASP A 225 3.42 7.24 11.10
N GLY A 226 3.31 8.03 12.17
CA GLY A 226 3.29 9.50 12.12
C GLY A 226 1.95 10.15 11.82
N PHE A 227 0.91 9.37 11.52
CA PHE A 227 -0.44 9.88 11.39
C PHE A 227 -1.07 10.12 12.76
N ALA A 228 -1.97 11.11 12.84
CA ALA A 228 -2.66 11.42 14.08
C ALA A 228 -3.53 10.23 14.53
N GLU A 229 -3.45 9.92 15.82
CA GLU A 229 -4.36 9.00 16.48
C GLU A 229 -5.54 9.77 17.08
N PRO A 230 -6.73 9.18 17.14
CA PRO A 230 -7.87 9.80 17.77
C PRO A 230 -7.57 10.08 19.25
N SER A 231 -8.04 11.22 19.75
CA SER A 231 -7.94 11.51 21.19
C SER A 231 -8.78 10.51 21.96
N ARG A 232 -8.15 9.60 22.71
CA ARG A 232 -8.85 8.74 23.65
C ARG A 232 -9.20 9.56 24.87
N PHE A 233 -10.48 9.67 25.18
CA PHE A 233 -10.91 10.21 26.46
C PHE A 233 -10.45 9.25 27.56
N HIS A 234 -9.55 9.75 28.44
CA HIS A 234 -9.27 9.09 29.71
C HIS A 234 -10.25 9.67 30.73
N PHE A 235 -11.10 8.82 31.28
CA PHE A 235 -11.94 9.17 32.44
C PHE A 235 -11.11 9.06 33.71
#